data_85af8bea2a3aa8d39023fc23e9d1df19
#
_entry.id   85af8bea2a3aa8d39023fc23e9d1df19
#
_cell.length_a   1.000
_cell.length_b   1.000
_cell.length_c   1.000
_cell.angle_alpha   90.00
_cell.angle_beta   90.00
_cell.angle_gamma   90.00
#
_symmetry.space_group_name_H-M   'P 1'
#
loop_
_entity.id
_entity.type
_entity.pdbx_description
1 polymer ?
#
loop_
_entity_poly.entity_id
_entity_poly.type
_entity_poly.pdbx_seq_one_letter_code
_entity_poly.pdbx_strand_id
1 'polypeptide(L)'
;MFGFFKNKKQDYSAQINTNDGHIIVKAGDNLLKAALESDLAWPHDCRVGSCGQCKCKLVDGKIKALADFSYVLEGEDLQNGYILACQTQLRSDVNIEVELLNDSEKQSHWEADAAILNITDLTHDIKEIIVEIDAADLPQGVDLYKAGQYADLKIPELESGRNYSFASAPQATQNQFLFYIREVPGGEFTSWLFKEDRTGTTLKMSGPYGHFGLKEDAVPMTCIAGGSGMSAIISVLEQALKSGVKRDVRFIFGARTQADLYCADLIDKLATDWEAQGLGKFEYIPCLSQEPDDSNWQGKQGYCTEFIVDDSDTSLTGQAYLCGPPGMIDAAIDVLEKNGISSDAIFFDKFLDKSNTHPVTND
;
A
#
# COMPACT_ATOMS: atom_id res chain seq x y z
N MET A 1 -50.65 4.73 0.22
CA MET A 1 -49.77 5.76 0.84
C MET A 1 -48.59 5.04 1.46
N PHE A 2 -47.54 4.82 0.67
CA PHE A 2 -46.30 4.18 1.16
C PHE A 2 -45.37 5.27 1.71
N GLY A 3 -45.24 5.30 3.02
CA GLY A 3 -44.30 6.20 3.70
C GLY A 3 -42.87 5.73 3.46
N PHE A 4 -42.09 6.48 2.71
CA PHE A 4 -40.65 6.37 2.68
C PHE A 4 -40.12 6.75 4.06
N PHE A 5 -39.74 5.77 4.88
CA PHE A 5 -38.89 5.98 6.05
C PHE A 5 -37.52 6.39 5.52
N LYS A 6 -37.22 7.70 5.48
CA LYS A 6 -35.87 8.21 5.42
C LYS A 6 -35.19 7.73 6.71
N ASN A 7 -34.32 6.73 6.62
CA ASN A 7 -33.39 6.40 7.70
C ASN A 7 -32.63 7.69 8.03
N LYS A 8 -32.93 8.30 9.17
CA LYS A 8 -32.16 9.40 9.70
C LYS A 8 -30.73 8.85 9.93
N LYS A 9 -29.75 9.41 9.27
CA LYS A 9 -28.34 9.18 9.63
C LYS A 9 -28.18 9.57 11.10
N GLN A 10 -27.75 8.66 11.94
CA GLN A 10 -27.65 8.82 13.39
C GLN A 10 -26.21 8.56 13.81
N ASP A 11 -25.71 9.40 14.72
CA ASP A 11 -24.42 9.19 15.35
C ASP A 11 -24.55 8.11 16.41
N TYR A 12 -23.47 7.35 16.62
CA TYR A 12 -23.39 6.27 17.58
C TYR A 12 -22.15 6.42 18.46
N SER A 13 -22.20 5.85 19.66
CA SER A 13 -21.08 5.82 20.59
C SER A 13 -20.32 4.50 20.47
N ALA A 14 -18.99 4.57 20.53
CA ALA A 14 -18.13 3.40 20.70
C ALA A 14 -17.39 3.52 22.03
N GLN A 15 -17.62 2.57 22.94
CA GLN A 15 -16.83 2.40 24.15
C GLN A 15 -15.56 1.64 23.77
N ILE A 16 -14.41 2.25 24.04
CA ILE A 16 -13.10 1.68 23.70
C ILE A 16 -12.46 1.14 24.96
N ASN A 17 -12.15 -0.14 24.97
CA ASN A 17 -11.73 -0.88 26.14
C ASN A 17 -12.59 -0.49 27.37
N THR A 18 -12.43 -1.11 28.49
CA THR A 18 -13.31 -0.78 29.65
C THR A 18 -13.00 0.59 30.26
N ASN A 19 -11.78 1.13 30.06
CA ASN A 19 -11.27 2.33 30.76
C ASN A 19 -10.72 3.43 29.84
N ASP A 20 -10.62 3.20 28.53
CA ASP A 20 -9.94 4.16 27.60
C ASP A 20 -10.90 5.22 27.03
N GLY A 21 -12.13 5.27 27.55
CA GLY A 21 -13.11 6.30 27.21
C GLY A 21 -14.07 5.86 26.11
N HIS A 22 -14.92 6.80 25.68
CA HIS A 22 -15.84 6.59 24.57
C HIS A 22 -15.68 7.70 23.53
N ILE A 23 -15.95 7.34 22.28
CA ILE A 23 -15.90 8.25 21.13
C ILE A 23 -17.25 8.29 20.43
N ILE A 24 -17.56 9.41 19.79
CA ILE A 24 -18.74 9.54 18.93
C ILE A 24 -18.36 9.32 17.48
N VAL A 25 -18.96 8.33 16.86
CA VAL A 25 -18.83 8.03 15.44
C VAL A 25 -19.98 8.69 14.69
N LYS A 26 -19.66 9.75 13.94
CA LYS A 26 -20.68 10.50 13.18
C LYS A 26 -21.28 9.62 12.09
N ALA A 27 -22.52 9.92 11.77
CA ALA A 27 -23.27 9.21 10.74
C ALA A 27 -22.58 9.25 9.37
N GLY A 28 -22.11 8.11 8.91
CA GLY A 28 -21.38 7.95 7.65
C GLY A 28 -19.89 7.76 7.80
N ASP A 29 -19.30 8.13 8.93
CA ASP A 29 -17.89 7.88 9.22
C ASP A 29 -17.64 6.40 9.57
N ASN A 30 -16.40 5.95 9.38
CA ASN A 30 -15.97 4.66 9.90
C ASN A 30 -15.37 4.81 11.31
N LEU A 31 -15.27 3.69 12.02
CA LEU A 31 -14.81 3.64 13.40
C LEU A 31 -13.38 4.19 13.56
N LEU A 32 -12.46 3.84 12.64
CA LEU A 32 -11.07 4.30 12.69
C LEU A 32 -10.98 5.82 12.56
N LYS A 33 -11.71 6.41 11.61
CA LYS A 33 -11.70 7.86 11.40
C LYS A 33 -12.11 8.59 12.69
N ALA A 34 -13.20 8.18 13.31
CA ALA A 34 -13.68 8.78 14.56
C ALA A 34 -12.67 8.60 15.71
N ALA A 35 -11.99 7.45 15.78
CA ALA A 35 -10.96 7.18 16.76
C ALA A 35 -9.77 8.13 16.61
N LEU A 36 -9.28 8.31 15.38
CA LEU A 36 -8.16 9.21 15.08
C LEU A 36 -8.52 10.69 15.30
N GLU A 37 -9.75 11.11 14.95
CA GLU A 37 -10.25 12.46 15.27
C GLU A 37 -10.41 12.71 16.78
N SER A 38 -10.43 11.65 17.59
CA SER A 38 -10.49 11.70 19.05
C SER A 38 -9.12 11.46 19.72
N ASP A 39 -8.01 11.60 18.95
CA ASP A 39 -6.62 11.43 19.40
C ASP A 39 -6.30 10.04 19.98
N LEU A 40 -7.12 9.01 19.68
CA LEU A 40 -6.79 7.66 20.07
C LEU A 40 -5.66 7.10 19.21
N ALA A 41 -4.65 6.57 19.86
CA ALA A 41 -3.50 5.94 19.22
C ALA A 41 -3.85 4.57 18.65
N TRP A 42 -4.87 4.51 17.78
CA TRP A 42 -5.34 3.28 17.18
C TRP A 42 -4.32 2.74 16.17
N PRO A 43 -3.89 1.47 16.28
CA PRO A 43 -3.03 0.87 15.28
C PRO A 43 -3.70 0.94 13.91
N HIS A 44 -3.04 1.50 12.92
CA HIS A 44 -3.57 1.57 11.57
C HIS A 44 -2.47 1.82 10.55
N ASP A 45 -2.77 1.44 9.30
CA ASP A 45 -1.86 1.66 8.20
C ASP A 45 -2.67 2.03 6.94
N CYS A 46 -3.03 1.11 6.06
CA CYS A 46 -3.60 1.34 4.73
C CYS A 46 -4.92 2.15 4.71
N ARG A 47 -5.72 2.15 5.78
CA ARG A 47 -7.06 2.77 5.92
C ARG A 47 -8.11 2.28 4.92
N VAL A 48 -7.75 1.35 4.04
CA VAL A 48 -8.61 0.80 2.97
C VAL A 48 -8.96 -0.67 3.18
N GLY A 49 -8.53 -1.26 4.31
CA GLY A 49 -8.90 -2.62 4.70
C GLY A 49 -8.03 -3.72 4.12
N SER A 50 -6.76 -3.43 3.76
CA SER A 50 -5.84 -4.39 3.14
C SER A 50 -4.75 -4.93 4.07
N CYS A 51 -4.36 -4.18 5.13
CA CYS A 51 -3.18 -4.51 5.94
C CYS A 51 -3.51 -5.21 7.27
N GLY A 52 -4.75 -5.21 7.72
CA GLY A 52 -5.13 -5.80 9.01
C GLY A 52 -4.76 -4.99 10.26
N GLN A 53 -3.94 -3.95 10.16
CA GLN A 53 -3.40 -3.22 11.31
C GLN A 53 -4.47 -2.58 12.21
N CYS A 54 -5.60 -2.16 11.63
CA CYS A 54 -6.70 -1.59 12.41
C CYS A 54 -7.65 -2.65 13.01
N LYS A 55 -7.19 -3.91 13.11
CA LYS A 55 -7.94 -5.02 13.69
C LYS A 55 -8.32 -4.68 15.13
N CYS A 56 -9.60 -4.90 15.46
CA CYS A 56 -10.13 -4.75 16.80
C CYS A 56 -11.26 -5.76 16.99
N LYS A 57 -11.63 -6.01 18.24
CA LYS A 57 -12.69 -6.97 18.56
C LYS A 57 -14.00 -6.24 18.86
N LEU A 58 -15.06 -6.59 18.16
CA LEU A 58 -16.43 -6.19 18.50
C LEU A 58 -16.95 -7.08 19.62
N VAL A 59 -17.09 -6.51 20.82
CA VAL A 59 -17.57 -7.22 22.00
C VAL A 59 -19.09 -7.21 22.04
N ASP A 60 -19.69 -6.05 21.72
CA ASP A 60 -21.15 -5.88 21.70
C ASP A 60 -21.57 -4.79 20.72
N GLY A 61 -22.78 -4.88 20.21
CA GLY A 61 -23.39 -3.93 19.32
C GLY A 61 -23.51 -4.42 17.87
N LYS A 62 -23.91 -3.51 16.98
CA LYS A 62 -24.16 -3.81 15.56
C LYS A 62 -23.34 -2.90 14.65
N ILE A 63 -22.78 -3.48 13.62
CA ILE A 63 -21.98 -2.77 12.62
C ILE A 63 -22.50 -3.05 11.21
N LYS A 64 -21.98 -2.25 10.26
CA LYS A 64 -22.00 -2.52 8.83
C LYS A 64 -20.58 -2.62 8.36
N ALA A 65 -20.15 -3.76 7.86
CA ALA A 65 -18.92 -3.93 7.14
C ALA A 65 -19.00 -3.20 5.80
N LEU A 66 -17.96 -2.44 5.46
CA LEU A 66 -17.82 -1.73 4.17
C LEU A 66 -17.07 -2.58 3.14
N ALA A 67 -16.31 -3.59 3.61
CA ALA A 67 -15.62 -4.58 2.80
C ALA A 67 -15.73 -5.96 3.45
N ASP A 68 -15.44 -7.00 2.71
CA ASP A 68 -15.36 -8.36 3.27
C ASP A 68 -14.06 -8.50 4.05
N PHE A 69 -14.15 -8.75 5.34
CA PHE A 69 -12.98 -8.87 6.22
C PHE A 69 -12.20 -10.17 6.00
N SER A 70 -12.81 -11.20 5.39
CA SER A 70 -12.17 -12.49 5.13
C SER A 70 -10.98 -12.42 4.16
N TYR A 71 -10.83 -11.31 3.43
CA TYR A 71 -9.62 -11.05 2.62
C TYR A 71 -8.38 -10.72 3.45
N VAL A 72 -8.53 -10.41 4.74
CA VAL A 72 -7.45 -9.90 5.59
C VAL A 72 -7.41 -10.58 6.95
N LEU A 73 -8.56 -10.95 7.49
CA LEU A 73 -8.67 -11.60 8.79
C LEU A 73 -8.81 -13.11 8.62
N GLU A 74 -8.07 -13.85 9.44
CA GLU A 74 -8.16 -15.31 9.49
C GLU A 74 -9.55 -15.78 9.94
N GLY A 75 -9.91 -17.00 9.56
CA GLY A 75 -11.19 -17.57 9.95
C GLY A 75 -11.42 -17.62 11.47
N GLU A 76 -10.36 -17.79 12.26
CA GLU A 76 -10.42 -17.76 13.72
C GLU A 76 -10.67 -16.34 14.23
N ASP A 77 -10.05 -15.30 13.66
CA ASP A 77 -10.31 -13.90 13.98
C ASP A 77 -11.78 -13.56 13.77
N LEU A 78 -12.34 -13.95 12.61
CA LEU A 78 -13.74 -13.69 12.27
C LEU A 78 -14.71 -14.39 13.25
N GLN A 79 -14.42 -15.63 13.63
CA GLN A 79 -15.21 -16.37 14.62
C GLN A 79 -15.14 -15.75 16.02
N ASN A 80 -14.00 -15.14 16.38
CA ASN A 80 -13.78 -14.44 17.64
C ASN A 80 -14.31 -13.00 17.66
N GLY A 81 -14.96 -12.54 16.57
CA GLY A 81 -15.58 -11.22 16.47
C GLY A 81 -14.63 -10.08 16.13
N TYR A 82 -13.45 -10.39 15.56
CA TYR A 82 -12.56 -9.32 15.07
C TYR A 82 -13.10 -8.68 13.81
N ILE A 83 -12.87 -7.38 13.72
CA ILE A 83 -13.30 -6.50 12.61
C ILE A 83 -12.15 -5.57 12.23
N LEU A 84 -12.27 -4.91 11.08
CA LEU A 84 -11.36 -3.86 10.64
C LEU A 84 -11.99 -2.49 10.87
N ALA A 85 -11.47 -1.69 11.80
CA ALA A 85 -12.04 -0.40 12.18
C ALA A 85 -12.17 0.57 10.99
N CYS A 86 -11.22 0.57 10.05
CA CYS A 86 -11.26 1.42 8.86
C CYS A 86 -12.38 1.03 7.87
N GLN A 87 -12.90 -0.19 7.95
CA GLN A 87 -13.97 -0.70 7.09
C GLN A 87 -15.24 -1.01 7.88
N THR A 88 -15.45 -0.32 9.01
CA THR A 88 -16.60 -0.55 9.89
C THR A 88 -17.37 0.74 10.13
N GLN A 89 -18.67 0.75 9.76
CA GLN A 89 -19.64 1.76 10.17
C GLN A 89 -20.53 1.22 11.29
N LEU A 90 -20.86 2.07 12.26
CA LEU A 90 -21.73 1.67 13.35
C LEU A 90 -23.21 1.66 12.93
N ARG A 91 -23.97 0.73 13.54
CA ARG A 91 -25.44 0.60 13.40
C ARG A 91 -26.15 0.63 14.76
N SER A 92 -25.41 0.61 15.84
CA SER A 92 -25.82 0.86 17.23
C SER A 92 -24.61 1.40 17.99
N ASP A 93 -24.78 1.76 19.24
CA ASP A 93 -23.65 1.88 20.17
C ASP A 93 -22.94 0.53 20.26
N VAL A 94 -21.60 0.57 20.41
CA VAL A 94 -20.75 -0.63 20.39
C VAL A 94 -19.76 -0.62 21.55
N ASN A 95 -19.31 -1.81 21.94
CA ASN A 95 -18.14 -2.03 22.79
C ASN A 95 -17.01 -2.65 21.97
N ILE A 96 -15.84 -2.03 22.01
CA ILE A 96 -14.66 -2.43 21.22
C ILE A 96 -13.49 -2.72 22.15
N GLU A 97 -12.80 -3.82 21.92
CA GLU A 97 -11.48 -4.09 22.49
C GLU A 97 -10.40 -3.90 21.42
N VAL A 98 -9.38 -3.10 21.72
CA VAL A 98 -8.25 -2.83 20.84
C VAL A 98 -7.00 -2.56 21.66
N GLU A 99 -5.85 -3.04 21.21
CA GLU A 99 -4.55 -2.70 21.78
C GLU A 99 -4.10 -1.36 21.17
N LEU A 100 -4.18 -0.30 21.95
CA LEU A 100 -3.76 1.04 21.51
C LEU A 100 -2.24 1.14 21.55
N LEU A 101 -1.66 1.89 20.59
CA LEU A 101 -0.23 2.15 20.52
C LEU A 101 0.20 3.03 21.71
N ASN A 102 1.38 2.77 22.24
CA ASN A 102 2.01 3.69 23.18
C ASN A 102 2.69 4.86 22.44
N ASP A 103 3.13 5.90 23.19
CA ASP A 103 3.68 7.12 22.59
C ASP A 103 4.96 6.88 21.76
N SER A 104 5.72 5.82 22.06
CA SER A 104 6.93 5.46 21.30
C SER A 104 6.62 4.74 19.97
N GLU A 105 5.41 4.21 19.83
CA GLU A 105 4.95 3.49 18.64
C GLU A 105 4.15 4.38 17.69
N LYS A 106 3.76 5.58 18.13
CA LYS A 106 3.06 6.54 17.28
C LYS A 106 3.99 7.02 16.17
N GLN A 107 3.56 6.86 14.91
CA GLN A 107 4.24 7.52 13.80
C GLN A 107 3.93 9.02 13.80
N SER A 108 4.96 9.84 13.65
CA SER A 108 4.78 11.28 13.43
C SER A 108 4.30 11.48 11.98
N HIS A 109 3.06 11.94 11.83
CA HIS A 109 2.53 12.32 10.52
C HIS A 109 2.64 13.83 10.33
N TRP A 110 2.83 14.23 9.07
CA TRP A 110 2.83 15.63 8.65
C TRP A 110 1.80 15.84 7.53
N GLU A 111 1.36 17.07 7.38
CA GLU A 111 0.51 17.50 6.26
C GLU A 111 1.06 18.80 5.69
N ALA A 112 1.12 18.92 4.38
CA ALA A 112 1.54 20.12 3.67
C ALA A 112 0.78 20.28 2.36
N ASP A 113 0.79 21.51 1.84
CA ASP A 113 0.41 21.78 0.46
C ASP A 113 1.56 21.37 -0.46
N ALA A 114 1.24 20.63 -1.52
CA ALA A 114 2.20 20.17 -2.50
C ALA A 114 1.71 20.49 -3.92
N ALA A 115 2.59 21.02 -4.75
CA ALA A 115 2.29 21.31 -6.15
C ALA A 115 2.72 20.16 -7.05
N ILE A 116 1.91 19.78 -8.03
CA ILE A 116 2.32 18.85 -9.08
C ILE A 116 3.32 19.56 -9.98
N LEU A 117 4.59 19.15 -9.92
CA LEU A 117 5.67 19.76 -10.67
C LEU A 117 5.79 19.19 -12.09
N ASN A 118 5.60 17.89 -12.23
CA ASN A 118 5.71 17.19 -13.52
C ASN A 118 4.79 15.96 -13.56
N ILE A 119 4.32 15.65 -14.77
CA ILE A 119 3.56 14.42 -15.08
C ILE A 119 4.15 13.80 -16.34
N THR A 120 4.47 12.52 -16.28
CA THR A 120 5.00 11.74 -17.42
C THR A 120 4.18 10.46 -17.59
N ASP A 121 3.74 10.16 -18.80
CA ASP A 121 3.11 8.89 -19.12
C ASP A 121 4.20 7.79 -19.19
N LEU A 122 4.14 6.81 -18.30
CA LEU A 122 5.05 5.66 -18.31
C LEU A 122 4.50 4.51 -19.14
N THR A 123 3.19 4.28 -19.05
CA THR A 123 2.44 3.33 -19.88
C THR A 123 1.10 3.94 -20.26
N HIS A 124 0.24 3.19 -20.92
CA HIS A 124 -1.12 3.66 -21.25
C HIS A 124 -2.01 3.88 -20.02
N ASP A 125 -1.70 3.25 -18.87
CA ASP A 125 -2.48 3.31 -17.64
C ASP A 125 -1.64 3.65 -16.38
N ILE A 126 -0.36 4.04 -16.52
CA ILE A 126 0.50 4.46 -15.41
C ILE A 126 1.15 5.81 -15.73
N LYS A 127 0.99 6.75 -14.82
CA LYS A 127 1.68 8.05 -14.83
C LYS A 127 2.71 8.10 -13.70
N GLU A 128 3.86 8.68 -14.01
CA GLU A 128 4.78 9.24 -13.02
C GLU A 128 4.32 10.65 -12.68
N ILE A 129 4.22 10.97 -11.40
CA ILE A 129 4.06 12.35 -10.95
C ILE A 129 5.16 12.73 -9.97
N ILE A 130 5.66 13.95 -10.14
CA ILE A 130 6.55 14.59 -9.18
C ILE A 130 5.75 15.69 -8.51
N VAL A 131 5.63 15.64 -7.18
CA VAL A 131 5.03 16.70 -6.38
C VAL A 131 6.10 17.38 -5.54
N GLU A 132 5.97 18.70 -5.35
CA GLU A 132 6.92 19.52 -4.61
C GLU A 132 6.21 20.22 -3.46
N ILE A 133 6.81 20.15 -2.26
CA ILE A 133 6.45 20.96 -1.10
C ILE A 133 7.41 22.14 -1.04
N ASP A 134 6.91 23.37 -0.80
CA ASP A 134 7.79 24.52 -0.58
C ASP A 134 8.76 24.21 0.59
N ALA A 135 10.02 24.55 0.40
CA ALA A 135 11.07 24.27 1.41
C ALA A 135 10.75 24.92 2.77
N ALA A 136 9.98 26.02 2.79
CA ALA A 136 9.54 26.68 4.02
C ALA A 136 8.46 25.90 4.78
N ASP A 137 7.69 25.08 4.07
CA ASP A 137 6.57 24.29 4.62
C ASP A 137 6.97 22.83 4.90
N LEU A 138 8.21 22.44 4.58
CA LEU A 138 8.70 21.11 4.90
C LEU A 138 8.72 20.88 6.41
N PRO A 139 8.21 19.72 6.87
CA PRO A 139 8.30 19.33 8.28
C PRO A 139 9.75 19.30 8.76
N GLN A 140 10.01 19.97 9.89
CA GLN A 140 11.35 20.07 10.45
C GLN A 140 11.55 19.04 11.57
N GLY A 141 12.75 18.45 11.61
CA GLY A 141 13.15 17.56 12.71
C GLY A 141 12.49 16.17 12.69
N VAL A 142 11.88 15.77 11.56
CA VAL A 142 11.29 14.46 11.35
C VAL A 142 11.77 13.85 10.05
N ASP A 143 11.81 12.53 9.99
CA ASP A 143 12.00 11.82 8.72
C ASP A 143 10.76 12.02 7.86
N LEU A 144 10.92 12.52 6.64
CA LEU A 144 9.79 12.76 5.73
C LEU A 144 9.08 11.46 5.35
N TYR A 145 9.83 10.39 5.14
CA TYR A 145 9.33 9.01 4.97
C TYR A 145 10.48 8.01 5.02
N LYS A 146 10.15 6.73 5.09
CA LYS A 146 11.06 5.59 4.89
C LYS A 146 10.71 4.88 3.60
N ALA A 147 11.71 4.27 2.95
CA ALA A 147 11.50 3.50 1.73
C ALA A 147 10.44 2.41 1.92
N GLY A 148 9.48 2.35 0.99
CA GLY A 148 8.33 1.45 1.05
C GLY A 148 7.07 2.05 1.66
N GLN A 149 7.17 3.18 2.36
CA GLN A 149 6.00 3.90 2.89
C GLN A 149 5.24 4.64 1.77
N TYR A 150 4.06 5.19 2.12
CA TYR A 150 3.19 5.92 1.22
C TYR A 150 2.71 7.25 1.82
N ALA A 151 2.16 8.10 0.96
CA ALA A 151 1.46 9.32 1.34
C ALA A 151 -0.01 9.24 0.92
N ASP A 152 -0.86 9.98 1.62
CA ASP A 152 -2.22 10.30 1.19
C ASP A 152 -2.17 11.59 0.37
N LEU A 153 -2.62 11.52 -0.88
CA LEU A 153 -2.76 12.67 -1.77
C LEU A 153 -4.23 13.03 -1.92
N LYS A 154 -4.57 14.28 -1.59
CA LYS A 154 -5.94 14.77 -1.62
C LYS A 154 -6.05 16.01 -2.49
N ILE A 155 -6.93 15.99 -3.47
CA ILE A 155 -7.30 17.16 -4.26
C ILE A 155 -8.51 17.88 -3.65
N PRO A 156 -8.67 19.21 -3.89
CA PRO A 156 -9.73 19.99 -3.27
C PRO A 156 -11.15 19.47 -3.56
N GLU A 157 -11.35 18.82 -4.71
CA GLU A 157 -12.64 18.31 -5.17
C GLU A 157 -13.09 17.03 -4.45
N LEU A 158 -12.20 16.36 -3.72
CA LEU A 158 -12.49 15.11 -3.03
C LEU A 158 -12.60 15.28 -1.52
N GLU A 159 -13.55 14.57 -0.91
CA GLU A 159 -13.70 14.55 0.55
C GLU A 159 -12.54 13.81 1.25
N SER A 160 -11.98 12.80 0.59
CA SER A 160 -10.88 11.97 1.11
C SER A 160 -9.75 11.82 0.10
N GLY A 161 -8.52 11.74 0.58
CA GLY A 161 -7.35 11.47 -0.25
C GLY A 161 -7.27 10.02 -0.72
N ARG A 162 -6.17 9.72 -1.42
CA ARG A 162 -5.83 8.38 -1.91
C ARG A 162 -4.38 8.11 -1.62
N ASN A 163 -4.11 6.87 -1.23
CA ASN A 163 -2.78 6.42 -0.84
C ASN A 163 -1.94 6.06 -2.05
N TYR A 164 -0.71 6.59 -2.10
CA TYR A 164 0.28 6.29 -3.12
C TYR A 164 1.65 6.10 -2.51
N SER A 165 2.30 4.97 -2.82
CA SER A 165 3.63 4.66 -2.31
C SER A 165 4.68 5.56 -2.95
N PHE A 166 5.63 6.05 -2.13
CA PHE A 166 6.79 6.76 -2.62
C PHE A 166 7.59 5.87 -3.58
N ALA A 167 7.92 6.38 -4.75
CA ALA A 167 8.60 5.63 -5.82
C ALA A 167 10.11 5.87 -5.84
N SER A 168 10.68 6.46 -4.80
CA SER A 168 12.11 6.65 -4.62
C SER A 168 12.51 6.46 -3.16
N ALA A 169 13.78 6.18 -2.89
CA ALA A 169 14.29 6.21 -1.52
C ALA A 169 14.43 7.66 -1.01
N PRO A 170 14.22 7.90 0.29
CA PRO A 170 14.31 9.24 0.87
C PRO A 170 15.71 9.85 0.71
N GLN A 171 15.76 11.18 0.59
CA GLN A 171 17.00 11.97 0.47
C GLN A 171 17.04 13.05 1.55
N ALA A 172 18.23 13.37 2.04
CA ALA A 172 18.41 14.27 3.18
C ALA A 172 17.90 15.72 2.97
N THR A 173 17.83 16.19 1.71
CA THR A 173 17.37 17.56 1.36
C THR A 173 16.21 17.52 0.38
N GLN A 174 15.32 16.52 0.53
CA GLN A 174 14.24 16.29 -0.42
C GLN A 174 13.07 17.24 -0.14
N ASN A 175 12.59 17.91 -1.20
CA ASN A 175 11.33 18.62 -1.23
C ASN A 175 10.43 18.16 -2.38
N GLN A 176 10.92 17.24 -3.21
CA GLN A 176 10.21 16.62 -4.32
C GLN A 176 9.96 15.14 -4.03
N PHE A 177 8.77 14.67 -4.35
CA PHE A 177 8.30 13.33 -4.06
C PHE A 177 7.76 12.69 -5.33
N LEU A 178 8.20 11.48 -5.60
CA LEU A 178 7.89 10.72 -6.81
C LEU A 178 6.85 9.65 -6.52
N PHE A 179 5.86 9.53 -7.41
CA PHE A 179 4.82 8.51 -7.33
C PHE A 179 4.53 7.91 -8.71
N TYR A 180 4.27 6.59 -8.77
CA TYR A 180 3.73 5.92 -9.96
C TYR A 180 2.26 5.62 -9.71
N ILE A 181 1.38 6.25 -10.47
CA ILE A 181 -0.06 6.19 -10.25
C ILE A 181 -0.72 5.48 -11.42
N ARG A 182 -1.40 4.37 -11.12
CA ARG A 182 -2.18 3.63 -12.10
C ARG A 182 -3.59 4.17 -12.20
N GLU A 183 -4.13 4.26 -13.40
CA GLU A 183 -5.52 4.58 -13.65
C GLU A 183 -6.43 3.46 -13.13
N VAL A 184 -7.37 3.81 -12.26
CA VAL A 184 -8.41 2.89 -11.74
C VAL A 184 -9.72 3.26 -12.41
N PRO A 185 -10.37 2.35 -13.16
CA PRO A 185 -11.65 2.61 -13.78
C PRO A 185 -12.70 3.10 -12.78
N GLY A 186 -13.25 4.31 -12.98
CA GLY A 186 -14.19 4.94 -12.07
C GLY A 186 -13.58 5.45 -10.76
N GLY A 187 -12.26 5.44 -10.62
CA GLY A 187 -11.53 6.07 -9.52
C GLY A 187 -11.58 7.59 -9.63
N GLU A 188 -12.03 8.29 -8.60
CA GLU A 188 -12.23 9.76 -8.66
C GLU A 188 -10.91 10.51 -8.85
N PHE A 189 -9.88 10.18 -8.05
CA PHE A 189 -8.56 10.82 -8.14
C PHE A 189 -7.87 10.47 -9.47
N THR A 190 -7.84 9.19 -9.84
CA THR A 190 -7.14 8.77 -11.05
C THR A 190 -7.84 9.25 -12.32
N SER A 191 -9.19 9.23 -12.38
CA SER A 191 -9.93 9.84 -13.49
C SER A 191 -9.67 11.34 -13.62
N TRP A 192 -9.55 12.06 -12.49
CA TRP A 192 -9.16 13.46 -12.49
C TRP A 192 -7.74 13.65 -13.03
N LEU A 193 -6.77 12.83 -12.56
CA LEU A 193 -5.36 12.93 -12.97
C LEU A 193 -5.15 12.60 -14.46
N PHE A 194 -5.88 11.60 -14.98
CA PHE A 194 -5.67 11.11 -16.35
C PHE A 194 -6.45 11.92 -17.42
N LYS A 195 -7.44 12.71 -17.00
CA LYS A 195 -8.32 13.45 -17.92
C LYS A 195 -7.60 14.57 -18.67
N GLU A 196 -6.67 15.27 -18.02
CA GLU A 196 -5.95 16.42 -18.58
C GLU A 196 -4.63 16.64 -17.81
N ASP A 197 -3.74 17.48 -18.34
CA ASP A 197 -2.52 17.88 -17.63
C ASP A 197 -2.88 18.64 -16.35
N ARG A 198 -2.36 18.19 -15.23
CA ARG A 198 -2.55 18.74 -13.88
C ARG A 198 -1.30 19.44 -13.34
N THR A 199 -0.29 19.66 -14.16
CA THR A 199 0.94 20.36 -13.76
C THR A 199 0.59 21.76 -13.21
N GLY A 200 1.19 22.10 -12.08
CA GLY A 200 0.93 23.34 -11.34
C GLY A 200 -0.28 23.29 -10.40
N THR A 201 -1.06 22.20 -10.39
CA THR A 201 -2.17 22.05 -9.43
C THR A 201 -1.64 21.75 -8.03
N THR A 202 -2.19 22.45 -7.04
CA THR A 202 -1.90 22.19 -5.62
C THR A 202 -2.85 21.12 -5.06
N LEU A 203 -2.30 20.20 -4.31
CA LEU A 203 -3.00 19.16 -3.56
C LEU A 203 -2.53 19.15 -2.09
N LYS A 204 -3.28 18.54 -1.21
CA LYS A 204 -2.82 18.23 0.15
C LYS A 204 -2.09 16.90 0.12
N MET A 205 -0.92 16.85 0.75
CA MET A 205 -0.13 15.65 0.93
C MET A 205 0.08 15.43 2.42
N SER A 206 -0.25 14.26 2.92
CA SER A 206 0.01 13.87 4.30
C SER A 206 0.69 12.52 4.39
N GLY A 207 1.50 12.34 5.41
CA GLY A 207 2.26 11.10 5.62
C GLY A 207 3.36 11.27 6.68
N PRO A 208 4.31 10.33 6.71
CA PRO A 208 4.30 9.07 6.01
C PRO A 208 3.34 8.07 6.66
N TYR A 209 2.84 7.12 5.88
CA TYR A 209 2.04 6.00 6.34
C TYR A 209 2.68 4.68 5.91
N GLY A 210 2.35 3.60 6.58
CA GLY A 210 2.80 2.27 6.20
C GLY A 210 3.96 1.74 7.02
N HIS A 211 3.97 0.39 7.15
CA HIS A 211 5.03 -0.35 7.85
C HIS A 211 5.84 -1.23 6.88
N PHE A 212 5.44 -1.26 5.60
CA PHE A 212 6.21 -1.92 4.57
C PHE A 212 7.53 -1.17 4.38
N GLY A 213 8.64 -1.89 4.34
CA GLY A 213 9.95 -1.27 4.18
C GLY A 213 11.12 -2.22 4.36
N LEU A 214 12.29 -1.75 3.96
CA LEU A 214 13.53 -2.50 4.01
C LEU A 214 13.88 -2.94 5.43
N LYS A 215 14.28 -4.21 5.56
CA LYS A 215 14.99 -4.74 6.73
C LYS A 215 16.50 -4.77 6.44
N GLU A 216 17.30 -4.47 7.43
CA GLU A 216 18.75 -4.26 7.24
C GLU A 216 19.58 -5.55 7.30
N ASP A 217 18.95 -6.71 7.33
CA ASP A 217 19.63 -7.99 7.40
C ASP A 217 20.41 -8.29 6.11
N ALA A 218 21.61 -8.84 6.25
CA ALA A 218 22.47 -9.23 5.13
C ALA A 218 22.06 -10.62 4.58
N VAL A 219 20.83 -10.73 4.08
CA VAL A 219 20.26 -11.97 3.52
C VAL A 219 19.74 -11.71 2.11
N PRO A 220 19.61 -12.72 1.25
CA PRO A 220 19.05 -12.56 -0.08
C PRO A 220 17.65 -11.90 -0.07
N MET A 221 17.33 -11.13 -1.10
CA MET A 221 16.05 -10.47 -1.29
C MET A 221 15.34 -10.99 -2.53
N THR A 222 14.11 -11.46 -2.36
CA THR A 222 13.17 -11.69 -3.46
C THR A 222 12.15 -10.56 -3.48
N CYS A 223 12.20 -9.72 -4.51
CA CYS A 223 11.28 -8.61 -4.70
C CYS A 223 10.26 -8.97 -5.79
N ILE A 224 8.97 -8.74 -5.54
CA ILE A 224 7.91 -9.01 -6.51
C ILE A 224 7.02 -7.77 -6.61
N ALA A 225 6.90 -7.22 -7.83
CA ALA A 225 6.03 -6.09 -8.10
C ALA A 225 5.02 -6.40 -9.19
N GLY A 226 3.82 -5.81 -9.09
CA GLY A 226 2.81 -5.84 -10.14
C GLY A 226 2.15 -4.46 -10.33
N GLY A 227 2.05 -4.01 -11.58
CA GLY A 227 1.47 -2.71 -11.89
C GLY A 227 2.20 -1.56 -11.16
N SER A 228 1.46 -0.66 -10.49
CA SER A 228 2.04 0.44 -9.71
C SER A 228 2.72 0.02 -8.40
N GLY A 229 2.69 -1.27 -8.02
CA GLY A 229 3.51 -1.81 -6.94
C GLY A 229 5.02 -1.64 -7.15
N MET A 230 5.43 -1.38 -8.37
CA MET A 230 6.78 -0.93 -8.73
C MET A 230 7.26 0.23 -7.83
N SER A 231 6.39 1.19 -7.47
CA SER A 231 6.75 2.34 -6.63
C SER A 231 7.47 1.93 -5.34
N ALA A 232 6.78 1.13 -4.52
CA ALA A 232 7.31 0.71 -3.23
C ALA A 232 8.55 -0.18 -3.37
N ILE A 233 8.59 -1.06 -4.38
CA ILE A 233 9.74 -1.95 -4.61
C ILE A 233 10.96 -1.17 -5.08
N ILE A 234 10.83 -0.21 -6.01
CA ILE A 234 11.95 0.66 -6.42
C ILE A 234 12.48 1.46 -5.22
N SER A 235 11.59 2.04 -4.41
CA SER A 235 11.98 2.76 -3.20
C SER A 235 12.81 1.89 -2.25
N VAL A 236 12.39 0.64 -2.02
CA VAL A 236 13.10 -0.34 -1.18
C VAL A 236 14.46 -0.73 -1.80
N LEU A 237 14.50 -0.98 -3.11
CA LEU A 237 15.75 -1.35 -3.80
C LEU A 237 16.77 -0.20 -3.81
N GLU A 238 16.34 1.03 -4.05
CA GLU A 238 17.21 2.21 -3.94
C GLU A 238 17.76 2.39 -2.52
N GLN A 239 16.92 2.18 -1.51
CA GLN A 239 17.37 2.25 -0.11
C GLN A 239 18.33 1.12 0.21
N ALA A 240 18.10 -0.08 -0.29
CA ALA A 240 19.00 -1.22 -0.11
C ALA A 240 20.38 -0.97 -0.78
N LEU A 241 20.39 -0.39 -1.97
CA LEU A 241 21.62 0.05 -2.64
C LEU A 241 22.36 1.09 -1.80
N LYS A 242 21.66 2.11 -1.28
CA LYS A 242 22.25 3.17 -0.42
C LYS A 242 22.81 2.60 0.90
N SER A 243 22.18 1.58 1.48
CA SER A 243 22.62 0.95 2.73
C SER A 243 23.98 0.25 2.58
N GLY A 244 24.32 -0.16 1.37
CA GLY A 244 25.58 -0.86 1.07
C GLY A 244 25.67 -2.27 1.70
N VAL A 245 24.57 -2.83 2.19
CA VAL A 245 24.53 -4.17 2.77
C VAL A 245 24.61 -5.22 1.66
N LYS A 246 25.57 -6.13 1.75
CA LYS A 246 25.75 -7.20 0.76
C LYS A 246 24.59 -8.19 0.81
N ARG A 247 23.93 -8.37 -0.33
CA ARG A 247 22.84 -9.34 -0.53
C ARG A 247 22.59 -9.56 -2.02
N ASP A 248 22.20 -10.77 -2.39
CA ASP A 248 21.70 -11.03 -3.73
C ASP A 248 20.26 -10.57 -3.85
N VAL A 249 19.87 -10.07 -5.02
CA VAL A 249 18.52 -9.59 -5.33
C VAL A 249 17.97 -10.36 -6.52
N ARG A 250 16.78 -10.91 -6.36
CA ARG A 250 15.92 -11.39 -7.45
C ARG A 250 14.70 -10.50 -7.50
N PHE A 251 14.58 -9.68 -8.56
CA PHE A 251 13.46 -8.78 -8.74
C PHE A 251 12.57 -9.25 -9.90
N ILE A 252 11.36 -9.71 -9.58
CA ILE A 252 10.37 -10.21 -10.52
C ILE A 252 9.30 -9.11 -10.71
N PHE A 253 9.08 -8.69 -11.96
CA PHE A 253 8.04 -7.74 -12.30
C PHE A 253 6.98 -8.39 -13.18
N GLY A 254 5.76 -8.55 -12.62
CA GLY A 254 4.60 -9.08 -13.34
C GLY A 254 3.85 -7.98 -14.07
N ALA A 255 3.77 -8.09 -15.39
CA ALA A 255 2.99 -7.23 -16.26
C ALA A 255 2.04 -8.06 -17.15
N ARG A 256 1.11 -7.43 -17.86
CA ARG A 256 0.22 -8.12 -18.80
C ARG A 256 0.91 -8.34 -20.13
N THR A 257 1.44 -7.27 -20.72
CA THR A 257 2.08 -7.25 -22.02
C THR A 257 3.34 -6.38 -21.99
N GLN A 258 4.12 -6.38 -23.07
CA GLN A 258 5.28 -5.49 -23.24
C GLN A 258 4.93 -4.01 -23.08
N ALA A 259 3.72 -3.61 -23.48
CA ALA A 259 3.26 -2.23 -23.36
C ALA A 259 3.04 -1.77 -21.91
N ASP A 260 2.99 -2.71 -20.96
CA ASP A 260 2.85 -2.45 -19.53
C ASP A 260 4.22 -2.40 -18.79
N LEU A 261 5.34 -2.66 -19.50
CA LEU A 261 6.67 -2.57 -18.93
C LEU A 261 7.16 -1.12 -18.86
N TYR A 262 7.74 -0.75 -17.75
CA TYR A 262 8.30 0.60 -17.53
C TYR A 262 9.46 0.56 -16.53
N CYS A 263 10.19 1.67 -16.38
CA CYS A 263 11.37 1.80 -15.53
C CYS A 263 12.57 0.90 -15.90
N ALA A 264 12.64 0.34 -17.11
CA ALA A 264 13.72 -0.57 -17.50
C ALA A 264 15.10 0.07 -17.30
N ASP A 265 15.32 1.29 -17.80
CA ASP A 265 16.60 2.01 -17.67
C ASP A 265 17.00 2.26 -16.19
N LEU A 266 16.02 2.55 -15.33
CA LEU A 266 16.24 2.72 -13.90
C LEU A 266 16.67 1.40 -13.24
N ILE A 267 16.02 0.29 -13.59
CA ILE A 267 16.33 -1.04 -13.05
C ILE A 267 17.71 -1.49 -13.54
N ASP A 268 18.04 -1.29 -14.80
CA ASP A 268 19.37 -1.60 -15.37
C ASP A 268 20.46 -0.81 -14.66
N LYS A 269 20.17 0.47 -14.36
CA LYS A 269 21.10 1.30 -13.57
C LYS A 269 21.25 0.77 -12.15
N LEU A 270 20.18 0.41 -11.47
CA LEU A 270 20.23 -0.20 -10.13
C LEU A 270 21.08 -1.47 -10.13
N ALA A 271 20.87 -2.37 -11.10
CA ALA A 271 21.63 -3.60 -11.24
C ALA A 271 23.14 -3.32 -11.47
N THR A 272 23.44 -2.37 -12.36
CA THR A 272 24.84 -1.95 -12.63
C THR A 272 25.52 -1.38 -11.39
N ASP A 273 24.85 -0.46 -10.68
CA ASP A 273 25.37 0.16 -9.46
C ASP A 273 25.54 -0.86 -8.34
N TRP A 274 24.63 -1.87 -8.25
CA TRP A 274 24.69 -2.95 -7.28
C TRP A 274 25.94 -3.81 -7.44
N GLU A 275 26.21 -4.25 -8.68
CA GLU A 275 27.38 -5.03 -9.01
C GLU A 275 28.68 -4.22 -8.86
N ALA A 276 28.68 -2.96 -9.31
CA ALA A 276 29.84 -2.06 -9.21
C ALA A 276 30.26 -1.82 -7.75
N GLN A 277 29.31 -1.80 -6.81
CA GLN A 277 29.59 -1.69 -5.38
C GLN A 277 29.93 -3.03 -4.73
N GLY A 278 29.84 -4.15 -5.45
CA GLY A 278 30.14 -5.49 -4.94
C GLY A 278 29.14 -5.97 -3.88
N LEU A 279 27.89 -5.58 -4.01
CA LEU A 279 26.83 -5.90 -3.05
C LEU A 279 26.23 -7.28 -3.24
N GLY A 280 26.47 -7.93 -4.37
CA GLY A 280 25.98 -9.25 -4.73
C GLY A 280 25.43 -9.27 -6.16
N LYS A 281 24.71 -10.35 -6.51
CA LYS A 281 24.06 -10.47 -7.81
C LYS A 281 22.73 -9.71 -7.79
N PHE A 282 22.42 -8.99 -8.87
CA PHE A 282 21.10 -8.40 -9.11
C PHE A 282 20.48 -9.03 -10.36
N GLU A 283 19.36 -9.71 -10.20
CA GLU A 283 18.65 -10.38 -11.30
C GLU A 283 17.27 -9.74 -11.47
N TYR A 284 17.01 -9.17 -12.65
CA TYR A 284 15.70 -8.63 -13.02
C TYR A 284 14.97 -9.61 -13.95
N ILE A 285 13.73 -9.96 -13.60
CA ILE A 285 12.89 -10.93 -14.30
C ILE A 285 11.55 -10.28 -14.64
N PRO A 286 11.42 -9.57 -15.76
CA PRO A 286 10.12 -9.17 -16.26
C PRO A 286 9.38 -10.40 -16.82
N CYS A 287 8.11 -10.57 -16.42
CA CYS A 287 7.26 -11.66 -16.89
C CYS A 287 5.90 -11.15 -17.34
N LEU A 288 5.40 -11.69 -18.43
CA LEU A 288 4.19 -11.24 -19.12
C LEU A 288 3.11 -12.31 -19.13
N SER A 289 1.97 -12.00 -18.51
CA SER A 289 0.88 -12.98 -18.33
C SER A 289 -0.12 -13.03 -19.48
N GLN A 290 -0.13 -12.05 -20.37
CA GLN A 290 -1.09 -11.92 -21.48
C GLN A 290 -0.41 -11.47 -22.79
N GLU A 291 0.90 -11.65 -22.89
CA GLU A 291 1.62 -11.34 -24.13
C GLU A 291 1.20 -12.33 -25.23
N PRO A 292 0.87 -11.86 -26.44
CA PRO A 292 0.52 -12.74 -27.55
C PRO A 292 1.65 -13.70 -27.92
N ASP A 293 1.31 -14.97 -28.24
CA ASP A 293 2.29 -16.01 -28.60
C ASP A 293 3.09 -15.67 -29.88
N ASP A 294 2.52 -14.84 -30.75
CA ASP A 294 3.14 -14.37 -31.99
C ASP A 294 3.92 -13.06 -31.85
N SER A 295 4.08 -12.56 -30.63
CA SER A 295 4.87 -11.35 -30.34
C SER A 295 6.37 -11.60 -30.50
N ASN A 296 7.15 -10.52 -30.48
CA ASN A 296 8.62 -10.58 -30.49
C ASN A 296 9.24 -10.69 -29.09
N TRP A 297 8.44 -10.93 -28.05
CA TRP A 297 8.91 -11.07 -26.67
C TRP A 297 9.83 -12.29 -26.51
N GLN A 298 11.01 -12.07 -25.91
CA GLN A 298 12.00 -13.14 -25.66
C GLN A 298 12.20 -13.41 -24.16
N GLY A 299 11.48 -12.69 -23.29
CA GLY A 299 11.54 -12.86 -21.84
C GLY A 299 10.59 -13.94 -21.32
N LYS A 300 10.33 -13.91 -20.02
CA LYS A 300 9.44 -14.87 -19.37
C LYS A 300 7.98 -14.60 -19.71
N GLN A 301 7.23 -15.67 -20.02
CA GLN A 301 5.80 -15.62 -20.30
C GLN A 301 5.07 -16.48 -19.27
N GLY A 302 4.09 -15.87 -18.57
CA GLY A 302 3.37 -16.49 -17.47
C GLY A 302 3.21 -15.53 -16.29
N TYR A 303 2.69 -16.04 -15.18
CA TYR A 303 2.53 -15.28 -13.96
C TYR A 303 3.84 -15.18 -13.18
N CYS A 304 4.05 -14.08 -12.46
CA CYS A 304 5.26 -13.86 -11.65
C CYS A 304 5.54 -14.98 -10.65
N THR A 305 4.52 -15.67 -10.17
CA THR A 305 4.64 -16.81 -9.25
C THR A 305 5.37 -18.01 -9.83
N GLU A 306 5.38 -18.17 -11.16
CA GLU A 306 6.07 -19.24 -11.86
C GLU A 306 7.60 -19.07 -11.89
N PHE A 307 8.08 -17.85 -11.59
CA PHE A 307 9.49 -17.48 -11.67
C PHE A 307 10.11 -17.13 -10.30
N ILE A 308 9.36 -17.37 -9.21
CA ILE A 308 9.87 -17.20 -7.84
C ILE A 308 10.99 -18.19 -7.55
N VAL A 309 10.81 -19.43 -8.01
CA VAL A 309 11.77 -20.54 -7.84
C VAL A 309 12.43 -20.83 -9.19
N ASP A 310 13.74 -20.99 -9.19
CA ASP A 310 14.49 -21.52 -10.33
C ASP A 310 14.64 -23.05 -10.18
N ASP A 311 14.75 -23.77 -11.30
CA ASP A 311 14.99 -25.23 -11.30
C ASP A 311 16.25 -25.64 -10.54
N SER A 312 17.19 -24.74 -10.33
CA SER A 312 18.40 -24.93 -9.53
C SER A 312 18.22 -24.71 -8.04
N ASP A 313 17.12 -24.06 -7.60
CA ASP A 313 16.86 -23.73 -6.20
C ASP A 313 16.34 -24.96 -5.45
N THR A 314 17.10 -25.43 -4.46
CA THR A 314 16.66 -26.53 -3.58
C THR A 314 15.78 -26.05 -2.42
N SER A 315 15.89 -24.78 -2.05
CA SER A 315 15.10 -24.07 -1.04
C SER A 315 15.40 -22.59 -1.17
N LEU A 316 14.37 -21.74 -1.07
CA LEU A 316 14.54 -20.30 -0.99
C LEU A 316 15.00 -19.90 0.41
N THR A 317 15.82 -18.85 0.46
CA THR A 317 16.29 -18.27 1.74
C THR A 317 16.22 -16.75 1.67
N GLY A 318 16.20 -16.09 2.82
CA GLY A 318 16.23 -14.64 2.92
C GLY A 318 14.87 -14.03 3.15
N GLN A 319 14.67 -12.85 2.59
CA GLN A 319 13.48 -12.02 2.79
C GLN A 319 12.75 -11.80 1.47
N ALA A 320 11.42 -11.72 1.52
CA ALA A 320 10.59 -11.40 0.37
C ALA A 320 9.85 -10.07 0.57
N TYR A 321 9.81 -9.24 -0.47
CA TYR A 321 9.16 -7.93 -0.52
C TYR A 321 8.18 -7.90 -1.69
N LEU A 322 6.89 -7.81 -1.40
CA LEU A 322 5.84 -7.93 -2.41
C LEU A 322 4.95 -6.70 -2.43
N CYS A 323 4.70 -6.14 -3.62
CA CYS A 323 3.80 -5.00 -3.74
C CYS A 323 2.97 -5.08 -5.03
N GLY A 324 1.64 -4.90 -4.91
CA GLY A 324 0.74 -4.93 -6.06
C GLY A 324 -0.65 -5.52 -5.79
N PRO A 325 -1.30 -6.11 -6.81
CA PRO A 325 -2.65 -6.65 -6.69
C PRO A 325 -2.76 -7.78 -5.65
N PRO A 326 -3.83 -7.81 -4.82
CA PRO A 326 -4.00 -8.81 -3.77
C PRO A 326 -3.83 -10.25 -4.23
N GLY A 327 -4.51 -10.66 -5.31
CA GLY A 327 -4.42 -12.04 -5.80
C GLY A 327 -3.01 -12.47 -6.24
N MET A 328 -2.19 -11.53 -6.75
CA MET A 328 -0.79 -11.79 -7.07
C MET A 328 0.02 -12.02 -5.78
N ILE A 329 -0.18 -11.17 -4.79
CA ILE A 329 0.53 -11.25 -3.50
C ILE A 329 0.18 -12.54 -2.77
N ASP A 330 -1.12 -12.89 -2.67
CA ASP A 330 -1.55 -14.12 -2.00
C ASP A 330 -0.95 -15.36 -2.66
N ALA A 331 -1.00 -15.45 -3.98
CA ALA A 331 -0.38 -16.55 -4.71
C ALA A 331 1.15 -16.59 -4.55
N ALA A 332 1.80 -15.42 -4.46
CA ALA A 332 3.25 -15.35 -4.25
C ALA A 332 3.66 -15.79 -2.84
N ILE A 333 2.90 -15.40 -1.81
CA ILE A 333 3.10 -15.84 -0.42
C ILE A 333 3.03 -17.36 -0.35
N ASP A 334 1.99 -17.97 -0.92
CA ASP A 334 1.84 -19.43 -0.97
C ASP A 334 3.05 -20.14 -1.57
N VAL A 335 3.62 -19.60 -2.66
CA VAL A 335 4.80 -20.17 -3.31
C VAL A 335 6.05 -20.00 -2.45
N LEU A 336 6.25 -18.81 -1.87
CA LEU A 336 7.40 -18.49 -1.03
C LEU A 336 7.45 -19.39 0.22
N GLU A 337 6.33 -19.54 0.93
CA GLU A 337 6.25 -20.38 2.14
C GLU A 337 6.47 -21.85 1.83
N LYS A 338 5.86 -22.38 0.76
CA LYS A 338 6.07 -23.76 0.29
C LYS A 338 7.53 -24.05 -0.06
N ASN A 339 8.31 -23.03 -0.41
CA ASN A 339 9.72 -23.16 -0.80
C ASN A 339 10.71 -22.68 0.27
N GLY A 340 10.27 -22.44 1.51
CA GLY A 340 11.13 -22.28 2.66
C GLY A 340 11.30 -20.88 3.22
N ILE A 341 10.66 -19.85 2.63
CA ILE A 341 10.62 -18.51 3.25
C ILE A 341 9.60 -18.54 4.39
N SER A 342 10.02 -18.15 5.58
CA SER A 342 9.13 -18.05 6.74
C SER A 342 8.19 -16.85 6.60
N SER A 343 6.94 -16.96 7.10
CA SER A 343 5.94 -15.89 7.02
C SER A 343 6.40 -14.58 7.66
N ASP A 344 7.20 -14.61 8.70
CA ASP A 344 7.79 -13.42 9.34
C ASP A 344 8.92 -12.77 8.53
N ALA A 345 9.41 -13.44 7.47
CA ALA A 345 10.36 -12.92 6.50
C ALA A 345 9.70 -12.45 5.18
N ILE A 346 8.35 -12.48 5.11
CA ILE A 346 7.58 -12.02 3.95
C ILE A 346 6.92 -10.69 4.30
N PHE A 347 7.34 -9.63 3.63
CA PHE A 347 6.81 -8.27 3.79
C PHE A 347 6.00 -7.92 2.55
N PHE A 348 4.78 -7.39 2.72
CA PHE A 348 3.94 -7.07 1.58
C PHE A 348 3.06 -5.85 1.80
N ASP A 349 2.66 -5.21 0.68
CA ASP A 349 1.64 -4.17 0.63
C ASP A 349 0.67 -4.45 -0.53
N LYS A 350 -0.59 -4.76 -0.19
CA LYS A 350 -1.66 -5.08 -1.15
C LYS A 350 -2.36 -3.81 -1.60
N PHE A 351 -2.33 -3.53 -2.90
CA PHE A 351 -3.01 -2.38 -3.49
C PHE A 351 -4.47 -2.72 -3.78
N LEU A 352 -5.35 -2.32 -2.87
CA LEU A 352 -6.81 -2.46 -3.05
C LEU A 352 -7.38 -1.26 -3.80
N ASP A 353 -8.18 -1.53 -4.81
CA ASP A 353 -9.01 -0.56 -5.50
C ASP A 353 -10.49 -1.00 -5.51
N LYS A 354 -11.39 -0.14 -6.00
CA LYS A 354 -12.82 -0.45 -6.07
C LYS A 354 -13.15 -1.66 -6.95
N SER A 355 -12.28 -2.06 -7.86
CA SER A 355 -12.50 -3.24 -8.72
C SER A 355 -12.20 -4.55 -7.97
N ASN A 356 -11.40 -4.48 -6.90
CA ASN A 356 -11.01 -5.62 -6.07
C ASN A 356 -11.87 -5.74 -4.80
N THR A 357 -12.66 -4.71 -4.47
CA THR A 357 -13.58 -4.75 -3.33
C THR A 357 -14.99 -5.11 -3.81
N HIS A 358 -15.40 -6.35 -3.63
CA HIS A 358 -16.80 -6.72 -3.84
C HIS A 358 -17.65 -6.12 -2.72
N PRO A 359 -18.75 -5.39 -3.02
CA PRO A 359 -19.67 -4.97 -1.99
C PRO A 359 -20.27 -6.23 -1.35
N VAL A 360 -20.26 -6.31 -0.02
CA VAL A 360 -20.97 -7.34 0.70
C VAL A 360 -22.47 -7.16 0.37
N THR A 361 -23.01 -8.01 -0.48
CA THR A 361 -24.46 -8.10 -0.70
C THR A 361 -25.05 -8.78 0.52
N ASN A 362 -25.53 -7.98 1.48
CA ASN A 362 -26.39 -8.48 2.52
C ASN A 362 -27.78 -8.71 1.90
N ASP A 363 -28.11 -9.96 1.59
CA ASP A 363 -29.50 -10.41 1.44
C ASP A 363 -30.20 -10.49 2.80
#